data_9ca245b48b6430917502eca4e4c41192
#
_entry.id   9ca245b48b6430917502eca4e4c41192
#
_cell.length_a   1.000
_cell.length_b   1.000
_cell.length_c   1.000
_cell.angle_alpha   90.00
_cell.angle_beta   90.00
_cell.angle_gamma   90.00
#
_symmetry.space_group_name_H-M   'P 1'
#
loop_
_entity.id
_entity.type
_entity.pdbx_description
1 polymer ?
#
loop_
_entity_poly.entity_id
_entity_poly.type
_entity_poly.pdbx_seq_one_letter_code
_entity_poly.pdbx_strand_id
1 'polypeptide(L)'
;PRSAPNFDDIKEFISNDLIYKVAKELSILNYIGVIRFSGFVEPMLDKKIYDHISSFKKLCPKSRIEIVTNGDPLNLERLKKLFEHGLDKILISVYDGEEDVQKFQHMIDKLKLSKDQYIIRNRSLPPEEDFGITLSNRAGTMENAEYKIAKLKSPLNNPCYIPSYTLFFDYLGDVL
;
A
#
# COMPACT_ATOMS: atom_id res chain seq x y z
N PRO A 1 -13.20 -2.24 -0.91
CA PRO A 1 -13.41 -1.15 -1.85
C PRO A 1 -14.64 -0.35 -1.47
N ARG A 2 -14.60 0.95 -1.71
CA ARG A 2 -15.68 1.91 -1.39
C ARG A 2 -17.03 1.59 -2.06
N SER A 3 -17.03 0.69 -3.03
CA SER A 3 -18.22 0.21 -3.74
C SER A 3 -18.92 -0.98 -3.06
N ALA A 4 -18.40 -1.50 -1.95
CA ALA A 4 -19.09 -2.57 -1.24
C ALA A 4 -20.31 -2.00 -0.49
N PRO A 5 -21.50 -2.59 -0.65
CA PRO A 5 -22.63 -2.23 0.19
C PRO A 5 -22.24 -2.45 1.66
N ASN A 6 -22.49 -1.49 2.52
CA ASN A 6 -22.10 -1.47 3.94
C ASN A 6 -20.61 -1.20 4.22
N PHE A 7 -19.88 -0.54 3.31
CA PHE A 7 -18.57 0.00 3.64
C PHE A 7 -18.73 1.28 4.45
N ASP A 8 -18.41 1.23 5.73
CA ASP A 8 -18.36 2.42 6.58
C ASP A 8 -17.14 3.27 6.17
N ASP A 9 -17.40 4.51 5.72
CA ASP A 9 -16.33 5.48 5.41
C ASP A 9 -15.74 6.03 6.71
N ILE A 10 -14.96 5.20 7.38
CA ILE A 10 -14.29 5.55 8.63
C ILE A 10 -13.16 6.53 8.32
N LYS A 11 -13.22 7.74 8.88
CA LYS A 11 -12.23 8.81 8.71
C LYS A 11 -11.22 8.85 9.87
N GLU A 12 -10.84 7.70 10.36
CA GLU A 12 -9.89 7.58 11.45
C GLU A 12 -8.52 7.15 10.95
N PHE A 13 -7.50 7.54 11.71
CA PHE A 13 -6.09 7.26 11.41
C PHE A 13 -5.45 6.59 12.61
N ILE A 14 -4.47 5.75 12.34
CA ILE A 14 -3.64 5.14 13.38
C ILE A 14 -2.99 6.23 14.25
N SER A 15 -3.00 6.05 15.57
CA SER A 15 -2.43 7.03 16.48
C SER A 15 -0.90 7.04 16.43
N ASN A 16 -0.28 8.21 16.69
CA ASN A 16 1.17 8.32 16.78
C ASN A 16 1.74 7.43 17.88
N ASP A 17 1.04 7.29 19.00
CA ASP A 17 1.48 6.46 20.12
C ASP A 17 1.54 4.99 19.74
N LEU A 18 0.55 4.51 18.97
CA LEU A 18 0.54 3.14 18.47
C LEU A 18 1.67 2.92 17.45
N ILE A 19 1.85 3.84 16.51
CA ILE A 19 2.98 3.80 15.56
C ILE A 19 4.31 3.72 16.29
N TYR A 20 4.51 4.60 17.29
CA TYR A 20 5.75 4.62 18.08
C TYR A 20 5.95 3.33 18.87
N LYS A 21 4.87 2.81 19.49
CA LYS A 21 4.89 1.54 20.23
C LYS A 21 5.32 0.40 19.31
N VAL A 22 4.69 0.25 18.14
CA VAL A 22 5.04 -0.81 17.16
C VAL A 22 6.48 -0.66 16.70
N ALA A 23 6.91 0.55 16.35
CA ALA A 23 8.29 0.81 15.92
C ALA A 23 9.32 0.45 17.01
N LYS A 24 9.01 0.76 18.27
CA LYS A 24 9.86 0.43 19.42
C LYS A 24 9.95 -1.09 19.64
N GLU A 25 8.83 -1.80 19.58
CA GLU A 25 8.80 -3.26 19.73
C GLU A 25 9.59 -3.95 18.60
N LEU A 26 9.40 -3.52 17.35
CA LEU A 26 10.19 -4.03 16.22
C LEU A 26 11.69 -3.73 16.37
N SER A 27 12.04 -2.58 16.93
CA SER A 27 13.44 -2.23 17.23
C SER A 27 14.05 -3.19 18.28
N ILE A 28 13.32 -3.50 19.34
CA ILE A 28 13.76 -4.47 20.37
C ILE A 28 13.99 -5.85 19.77
N LEU A 29 13.14 -6.25 18.82
CA LEU A 29 13.26 -7.51 18.09
C LEU A 29 14.38 -7.50 17.03
N ASN A 30 15.06 -6.36 16.83
CA ASN A 30 16.02 -6.17 15.74
C ASN A 30 15.43 -6.53 14.37
N TYR A 31 14.18 -6.17 14.14
CA TYR A 31 13.46 -6.49 12.89
C TYR A 31 14.16 -5.87 11.68
N ILE A 32 14.35 -6.69 10.63
CA ILE A 32 15.05 -6.31 9.38
C ILE A 32 14.15 -6.49 8.14
N GLY A 33 12.89 -6.85 8.34
CA GLY A 33 11.95 -7.09 7.24
C GLY A 33 11.38 -5.79 6.65
N VAL A 34 10.30 -5.94 5.88
CA VAL A 34 9.60 -4.84 5.23
C VAL A 34 8.52 -4.28 6.15
N ILE A 35 8.54 -2.98 6.35
CA ILE A 35 7.47 -2.21 7.01
C ILE A 35 6.72 -1.46 5.91
N ARG A 36 5.42 -1.76 5.75
CA ARG A 36 4.65 -1.25 4.62
C ARG A 36 3.42 -0.49 5.08
N PHE A 37 3.33 0.76 4.65
CA PHE A 37 2.10 1.55 4.76
C PHE A 37 1.20 1.23 3.57
N SER A 38 0.13 0.51 3.82
CA SER A 38 -0.83 0.09 2.81
C SER A 38 -2.12 -0.40 3.47
N GLY A 39 -3.06 -0.88 2.69
CA GLY A 39 -4.23 -1.56 3.22
C GLY A 39 -5.53 -1.11 2.57
N PHE A 40 -6.57 -0.95 3.37
CA PHE A 40 -7.91 -0.61 2.91
C PHE A 40 -8.11 0.88 2.65
N VAL A 41 -7.16 1.71 3.06
CA VAL A 41 -7.19 3.18 2.94
C VAL A 41 -5.99 3.66 2.15
N GLU A 42 -6.09 4.88 1.62
CA GLU A 42 -4.99 5.56 0.96
C GLU A 42 -4.06 6.19 2.03
N PRO A 43 -2.83 5.68 2.22
CA PRO A 43 -1.96 6.15 3.30
C PRO A 43 -1.51 7.60 3.12
N MET A 44 -1.53 8.12 1.88
CA MET A 44 -1.17 9.51 1.59
C MET A 44 -2.24 10.52 2.05
N LEU A 45 -3.43 10.08 2.51
CA LEU A 45 -4.42 10.95 3.15
C LEU A 45 -4.03 11.28 4.60
N ASP A 46 -3.21 10.46 5.23
CA ASP A 46 -2.68 10.79 6.56
C ASP A 46 -1.63 11.89 6.47
N LYS A 47 -1.91 13.04 7.09
CA LYS A 47 -0.98 14.19 7.12
C LYS A 47 0.30 13.90 7.90
N LYS A 48 0.28 12.89 8.78
CA LYS A 48 1.41 12.49 9.63
C LYS A 48 2.26 11.37 9.02
N ILE A 49 1.98 10.94 7.79
CA ILE A 49 2.69 9.84 7.13
C ILE A 49 4.21 10.02 7.12
N TYR A 50 4.68 11.26 6.97
CA TYR A 50 6.11 11.59 6.99
C TYR A 50 6.76 11.33 8.36
N ASP A 51 6.06 11.69 9.43
CA ASP A 51 6.51 11.46 10.80
C ASP A 51 6.54 9.97 11.13
N HIS A 52 5.55 9.22 10.64
CA HIS A 52 5.49 7.77 10.79
C HIS A 52 6.67 7.10 10.10
N ILE A 53 6.96 7.46 8.84
CA ILE A 53 8.12 6.96 8.10
C ILE A 53 9.42 7.26 8.85
N SER A 54 9.59 8.51 9.30
CA SER A 54 10.79 8.93 10.06
C SER A 54 10.94 8.16 11.36
N SER A 55 9.85 7.90 12.07
CA SER A 55 9.86 7.13 13.32
C SER A 55 10.36 5.70 13.10
N PHE A 56 9.84 5.02 12.09
CA PHE A 56 10.30 3.67 11.74
C PHE A 56 11.74 3.69 11.23
N LYS A 57 12.12 4.65 10.39
CA LYS A 57 13.49 4.73 9.87
C LYS A 57 14.51 4.94 10.99
N LYS A 58 14.15 5.75 11.99
CA LYS A 58 15.00 6.01 13.16
C LYS A 58 15.14 4.78 14.07
N LEU A 59 14.03 4.08 14.35
CA LEU A 59 14.00 2.97 15.31
C LEU A 59 14.37 1.62 14.68
N CYS A 60 14.08 1.43 13.41
CA CYS A 60 14.33 0.22 12.65
C CYS A 60 15.18 0.52 11.39
N PRO A 61 16.41 1.03 11.52
CA PRO A 61 17.19 1.53 10.38
C PRO A 61 17.56 0.46 9.35
N LYS A 62 17.53 -0.80 9.73
CA LYS A 62 17.80 -1.95 8.85
C LYS A 62 16.57 -2.45 8.13
N SER A 63 15.38 -2.03 8.54
CA SER A 63 14.12 -2.39 7.88
C SER A 63 13.93 -1.55 6.63
N ARG A 64 13.28 -2.16 5.64
CA ARG A 64 12.87 -1.48 4.41
C ARG A 64 11.48 -0.88 4.61
N ILE A 65 11.35 0.41 4.41
CA ILE A 65 10.10 1.14 4.55
C ILE A 65 9.49 1.36 3.18
N GLU A 66 8.28 0.86 3.00
CA GLU A 66 7.54 0.95 1.74
C GLU A 66 6.17 1.59 1.93
N ILE A 67 5.68 2.25 0.89
CA ILE A 67 4.31 2.76 0.82
C ILE A 67 3.63 2.24 -0.45
N VAL A 68 2.34 1.89 -0.34
CA VAL A 68 1.49 1.57 -1.49
C VAL A 68 0.39 2.62 -1.56
N THR A 69 0.29 3.31 -2.68
CA THR A 69 -0.64 4.42 -2.89
C THR A 69 -1.35 4.28 -4.23
N ASN A 70 -2.57 4.81 -4.34
CA ASN A 70 -3.25 4.98 -5.62
C ASN A 70 -2.72 6.20 -6.41
N GLY A 71 -1.92 7.04 -5.75
CA GLY A 71 -1.30 8.21 -6.36
C GLY A 71 -2.16 9.47 -6.42
N ASP A 72 -3.48 9.41 -6.12
CA ASP A 72 -4.36 10.58 -6.20
C ASP A 72 -3.84 11.80 -5.43
N PRO A 73 -3.41 11.63 -4.16
CA PRO A 73 -2.88 12.75 -3.41
C PRO A 73 -1.40 13.07 -3.71
N LEU A 74 -0.75 12.34 -4.64
CA LEU A 74 0.68 12.44 -4.89
C LEU A 74 1.00 13.58 -5.86
N ASN A 75 2.00 14.38 -5.50
CA ASN A 75 2.65 15.35 -6.37
C ASN A 75 4.16 15.28 -6.16
N LEU A 76 4.91 16.04 -6.96
CA LEU A 76 6.38 16.00 -6.93
C LEU A 76 6.96 16.36 -5.55
N GLU A 77 6.39 17.37 -4.89
CA GLU A 77 6.83 17.82 -3.57
C GLU A 77 6.59 16.75 -2.51
N ARG A 78 5.39 16.17 -2.53
CA ARG A 78 5.03 15.07 -1.60
C ARG A 78 5.89 13.83 -1.83
N LEU A 79 6.12 13.47 -3.09
CA LEU A 79 7.01 12.35 -3.44
C LEU A 79 8.42 12.59 -2.92
N LYS A 80 8.97 13.79 -3.13
CA LYS A 80 10.29 14.18 -2.62
C LYS A 80 10.35 14.05 -1.09
N LYS A 81 9.36 14.61 -0.38
CA LYS A 81 9.28 14.55 1.08
C LYS A 81 9.26 13.12 1.63
N LEU A 82 8.59 12.18 0.97
CA LEU A 82 8.57 10.78 1.40
C LEU A 82 10.01 10.22 1.50
N PHE A 83 10.82 10.43 0.46
CA PHE A 83 12.20 9.95 0.44
C PHE A 83 13.12 10.72 1.40
N GLU A 84 12.91 12.01 1.56
CA GLU A 84 13.62 12.83 2.56
C GLU A 84 13.38 12.36 4.00
N HIS A 85 12.20 11.80 4.28
CA HIS A 85 11.84 11.24 5.59
C HIS A 85 12.23 9.76 5.76
N GLY A 86 12.85 9.15 4.76
CA GLY A 86 13.44 7.83 4.87
C GLY A 86 12.62 6.70 4.24
N LEU A 87 11.70 7.02 3.31
CA LEU A 87 11.07 6.00 2.49
C LEU A 87 12.12 5.31 1.61
N ASP A 88 12.07 3.99 1.57
CA ASP A 88 12.97 3.20 0.71
C ASP A 88 12.31 2.86 -0.63
N LYS A 89 10.98 2.68 -0.66
CA LYS A 89 10.27 2.33 -1.90
C LYS A 89 8.82 2.81 -1.92
N ILE A 90 8.40 3.29 -3.09
CA ILE A 90 7.00 3.60 -3.38
C ILE A 90 6.42 2.63 -4.43
N LEU A 91 5.19 2.15 -4.18
CA LEU A 91 4.40 1.37 -5.12
C LEU A 91 3.16 2.18 -5.47
N ILE A 92 3.05 2.61 -6.72
CA ILE A 92 1.93 3.41 -7.21
C ILE A 92 1.03 2.50 -8.03
N SER A 93 -0.23 2.34 -7.62
CA SER A 93 -1.25 1.60 -8.36
C SER A 93 -2.11 2.58 -9.13
N VAL A 94 -1.97 2.61 -10.45
CA VAL A 94 -2.67 3.53 -11.36
C VAL A 94 -3.93 2.86 -11.87
N TYR A 95 -5.07 3.51 -11.71
CA TYR A 95 -6.39 3.01 -12.13
C TYR A 95 -7.03 3.82 -13.25
N ASP A 96 -6.57 5.05 -13.49
CA ASP A 96 -7.26 6.03 -14.34
C ASP A 96 -6.70 6.14 -15.77
N GLY A 97 -5.68 5.36 -16.10
CA GLY A 97 -5.18 5.22 -17.47
C GLY A 97 -3.71 5.56 -17.65
N GLU A 98 -3.28 5.48 -18.90
CA GLU A 98 -1.88 5.64 -19.30
C GLU A 98 -1.33 7.04 -19.04
N GLU A 99 -2.18 8.07 -19.10
CA GLU A 99 -1.77 9.47 -18.83
C GLU A 99 -1.23 9.62 -17.40
N ASP A 100 -1.88 8.96 -16.42
CA ASP A 100 -1.40 8.97 -15.04
C ASP A 100 -0.11 8.15 -14.87
N VAL A 101 0.07 7.06 -15.61
CA VAL A 101 1.35 6.33 -15.64
C VAL A 101 2.48 7.26 -16.07
N GLN A 102 2.29 8.01 -17.16
CA GLN A 102 3.28 8.96 -17.68
C GLN A 102 3.55 10.11 -16.71
N LYS A 103 2.51 10.64 -16.07
CA LYS A 103 2.62 11.66 -15.02
C LYS A 103 3.50 11.19 -13.85
N PHE A 104 3.27 9.99 -13.34
CA PHE A 104 4.08 9.43 -12.24
C PHE A 104 5.51 9.12 -12.71
N GLN A 105 5.68 8.58 -13.91
CA GLN A 105 7.01 8.35 -14.48
C GLN A 105 7.80 9.65 -14.56
N HIS A 106 7.18 10.73 -15.03
CA HIS A 106 7.84 12.04 -15.11
C HIS A 106 8.27 12.58 -13.72
N MET A 107 7.45 12.38 -12.68
CA MET A 107 7.85 12.76 -11.31
C MET A 107 9.05 11.95 -10.81
N ILE A 108 9.07 10.65 -11.09
CA ILE A 108 10.15 9.73 -10.74
C ILE A 108 11.46 10.15 -11.43
N ASP A 109 11.39 10.44 -12.72
CA ASP A 109 12.54 10.85 -13.52
C ASP A 109 13.11 12.20 -13.04
N LYS A 110 12.23 13.16 -12.68
CA LYS A 110 12.66 14.44 -12.08
C LYS A 110 13.42 14.27 -10.78
N LEU A 111 13.02 13.31 -9.94
CA LEU A 111 13.70 13.00 -8.69
C LEU A 111 14.86 12.03 -8.86
N LYS A 112 15.09 11.52 -10.08
CA LYS A 112 16.14 10.54 -10.41
C LYS A 112 16.10 9.31 -9.51
N LEU A 113 14.90 8.81 -9.21
CA LEU A 113 14.74 7.60 -8.41
C LEU A 113 15.27 6.38 -9.18
N SER A 114 15.99 5.52 -8.48
CA SER A 114 16.47 4.25 -9.03
C SER A 114 15.34 3.22 -9.15
N LYS A 115 15.50 2.22 -10.04
CA LYS A 115 14.48 1.22 -10.35
C LYS A 115 14.04 0.37 -9.15
N ASP A 116 14.85 0.27 -8.13
CA ASP A 116 14.53 -0.43 -6.88
C ASP A 116 13.71 0.42 -5.90
N GLN A 117 13.67 1.74 -6.09
CA GLN A 117 12.94 2.68 -5.25
C GLN A 117 11.47 2.85 -5.64
N TYR A 118 11.05 2.38 -6.80
CA TYR A 118 9.65 2.52 -7.21
C TYR A 118 9.11 1.32 -7.97
N ILE A 119 7.79 1.20 -7.99
CA ILE A 119 7.02 0.37 -8.91
C ILE A 119 5.78 1.16 -9.31
N ILE A 120 5.54 1.34 -10.60
CA ILE A 120 4.26 1.79 -11.13
C ILE A 120 3.52 0.54 -11.64
N ARG A 121 2.33 0.30 -11.09
CA ARG A 121 1.45 -0.79 -11.51
C ARG A 121 0.28 -0.20 -12.26
N ASN A 122 0.26 -0.34 -13.57
CA ASN A 122 -0.89 0.02 -14.37
C ASN A 122 -2.00 -1.01 -14.13
N ARG A 123 -3.11 -0.56 -13.53
CA ARG A 123 -4.30 -1.35 -13.22
C ARG A 123 -5.48 -1.01 -14.15
N SER A 124 -5.26 -0.10 -15.10
CA SER A 124 -6.25 0.32 -16.10
C SER A 124 -6.22 -0.54 -17.36
N LEU A 125 -5.27 -1.48 -17.46
CA LEU A 125 -5.16 -2.36 -18.61
C LEU A 125 -6.37 -3.29 -18.71
N PRO A 126 -6.89 -3.53 -19.92
CA PRO A 126 -7.94 -4.52 -20.13
C PRO A 126 -7.44 -5.92 -19.70
N PRO A 127 -8.37 -6.82 -19.31
CA PRO A 127 -8.01 -8.14 -18.78
C PRO A 127 -7.10 -8.96 -19.69
N GLU A 128 -7.17 -8.74 -21.00
CA GLU A 128 -6.36 -9.43 -22.02
C GLU A 128 -4.89 -8.99 -22.00
N GLU A 129 -4.61 -7.78 -21.47
CA GLU A 129 -3.28 -7.20 -21.36
C GLU A 129 -2.77 -7.23 -19.91
N ASP A 130 -3.62 -7.66 -19.00
CA ASP A 130 -3.26 -7.74 -17.59
C ASP A 130 -2.49 -9.04 -17.30
N PHE A 131 -1.20 -8.96 -17.32
CA PHE A 131 -0.25 -10.05 -17.03
C PHE A 131 -0.43 -10.71 -15.65
N GLY A 132 -1.67 -11.03 -15.26
CA GLY A 132 -2.03 -11.71 -14.03
C GLY A 132 -2.31 -10.78 -12.85
N ILE A 133 -2.52 -9.50 -13.09
CA ILE A 133 -2.93 -8.53 -12.05
C ILE A 133 -4.47 -8.34 -12.12
N THR A 134 -5.20 -9.39 -12.29
CA THR A 134 -6.67 -9.37 -12.17
C THR A 134 -7.08 -8.84 -10.81
N LEU A 135 -8.11 -8.01 -10.78
CA LEU A 135 -8.78 -7.66 -9.52
C LEU A 135 -9.15 -8.96 -8.82
N SER A 136 -8.57 -9.18 -7.65
CA SER A 136 -8.78 -10.40 -6.92
C SER A 136 -10.25 -10.54 -6.53
N ASN A 137 -10.86 -11.67 -6.86
CA ASN A 137 -12.17 -12.05 -6.33
C ASN A 137 -12.09 -12.56 -4.88
N ARG A 138 -10.97 -12.30 -4.18
CA ARG A 138 -10.69 -12.73 -2.81
C ARG A 138 -11.00 -14.22 -2.61
N ALA A 139 -10.29 -15.06 -3.33
CA ALA A 139 -10.44 -16.52 -3.31
C ALA A 139 -11.87 -16.99 -3.69
N GLY A 140 -12.57 -16.21 -4.50
CA GLY A 140 -13.90 -16.54 -4.99
C GLY A 140 -15.06 -16.06 -4.12
N THR A 141 -14.78 -15.26 -3.09
CA THR A 141 -15.83 -14.74 -2.19
C THR A 141 -16.50 -13.47 -2.71
N MET A 142 -15.88 -12.76 -3.65
CA MET A 142 -16.39 -11.49 -4.19
C MET A 142 -16.76 -11.59 -5.67
N GLU A 143 -17.76 -10.81 -6.04
CA GLU A 143 -18.22 -10.63 -7.40
C GLU A 143 -17.97 -9.18 -7.83
N ASN A 144 -17.55 -8.99 -9.09
CA ASN A 144 -17.46 -7.68 -9.71
C ASN A 144 -17.99 -7.78 -11.15
N ALA A 145 -19.19 -7.30 -11.35
CA ALA A 145 -19.87 -7.37 -12.65
C ALA A 145 -19.19 -6.50 -13.73
N GLU A 146 -18.61 -5.36 -13.34
CA GLU A 146 -17.92 -4.44 -14.26
C GLU A 146 -16.71 -5.10 -14.90
N TYR A 147 -15.95 -5.85 -14.12
CA TYR A 147 -14.76 -6.56 -14.59
C TYR A 147 -15.03 -8.03 -14.92
N LYS A 148 -16.31 -8.44 -15.04
CA LYS A 148 -16.73 -9.82 -15.36
C LYS A 148 -16.12 -10.87 -14.41
N ILE A 149 -15.82 -10.48 -13.20
CA ILE A 149 -15.30 -11.39 -12.16
C ILE A 149 -16.49 -12.03 -11.46
N ALA A 150 -16.64 -13.34 -11.62
CA ALA A 150 -17.70 -14.10 -11.00
C ALA A 150 -17.28 -14.62 -9.62
N LYS A 151 -18.25 -14.64 -8.70
CA LYS A 151 -18.13 -15.37 -7.45
C LYS A 151 -18.02 -16.87 -7.75
N LEU A 152 -17.08 -17.55 -7.13
CA LEU A 152 -16.98 -19.01 -7.26
C LEU A 152 -18.12 -19.68 -6.46
N LYS A 153 -18.70 -20.76 -7.02
CA LYS A 153 -19.70 -21.59 -6.32
C LYS A 153 -19.13 -22.16 -5.03
N SER A 154 -17.83 -22.50 -5.04
CA SER A 154 -17.08 -22.92 -3.86
C SER A 154 -15.81 -22.05 -3.79
N PRO A 155 -15.67 -21.20 -2.77
CA PRO A 155 -14.44 -20.44 -2.57
C PRO A 155 -13.24 -21.37 -2.42
N LEU A 156 -12.05 -20.89 -2.80
CA LEU A 156 -10.83 -21.67 -2.70
C LEU A 156 -10.51 -21.97 -1.22
N ASN A 157 -10.31 -23.26 -0.93
CA ASN A 157 -10.01 -23.73 0.42
C ASN A 157 -8.50 -23.93 0.66
N ASN A 158 -7.66 -23.49 -0.25
CA ASN A 158 -6.21 -23.57 -0.09
C ASN A 158 -5.76 -22.74 1.13
N PRO A 159 -4.84 -23.27 1.95
CA PRO A 159 -4.28 -22.50 3.06
C PRO A 159 -3.69 -21.18 2.58
N CYS A 160 -4.05 -20.09 3.25
CA CYS A 160 -3.39 -18.80 3.04
C CYS A 160 -2.19 -18.69 3.96
N TYR A 161 -1.00 -18.66 3.40
CA TYR A 161 0.24 -18.56 4.19
C TYR A 161 0.63 -17.12 4.53
N ILE A 162 -0.07 -16.12 3.99
CA ILE A 162 0.24 -14.70 4.26
C ILE A 162 0.28 -14.37 5.75
N PRO A 163 -0.67 -14.83 6.60
CA PRO A 163 -0.61 -14.59 8.04
C PRO A 163 0.63 -15.16 8.74
N SER A 164 1.29 -16.14 8.12
CA SER A 164 2.53 -16.72 8.67
C SER A 164 3.77 -15.84 8.43
N TYR A 165 3.68 -14.86 7.53
CA TYR A 165 4.80 -13.99 7.14
C TYR A 165 4.53 -12.51 7.36
N THR A 166 3.26 -12.13 7.60
CA THR A 166 2.82 -10.73 7.62
C THR A 166 1.90 -10.50 8.80
N LEU A 167 2.21 -9.50 9.60
CA LEU A 167 1.28 -8.92 10.56
C LEU A 167 0.67 -7.67 9.92
N PHE A 168 -0.64 -7.58 9.94
CA PHE A 168 -1.37 -6.42 9.49
C PHE A 168 -2.02 -5.73 10.70
N PHE A 169 -1.69 -4.47 10.91
CA PHE A 169 -2.29 -3.65 11.95
C PHE A 169 -3.30 -2.70 11.32
N ASP A 170 -4.50 -2.66 11.86
CA ASP A 170 -5.47 -1.63 11.49
C ASP A 170 -5.24 -0.32 12.27
N TYR A 171 -6.11 0.65 12.07
CA TYR A 171 -5.99 1.96 12.73
C TYR A 171 -6.28 1.93 14.24
N LEU A 172 -6.94 0.91 14.76
CA LEU A 172 -7.15 0.66 16.17
C LEU A 172 -5.99 -0.09 16.82
N GLY A 173 -5.14 -0.74 16.01
CA GLY A 173 -4.04 -1.59 16.45
C GLY A 173 -4.42 -3.05 16.55
N ASP A 174 -5.58 -3.43 16.04
CA ASP A 174 -5.96 -4.83 15.94
C ASP A 174 -5.08 -5.51 14.89
N VAL A 175 -4.68 -6.74 15.19
CA VAL A 175 -3.91 -7.59 14.27
C VAL A 175 -4.87 -8.46 13.50
N LEU A 176 -4.85 -8.33 12.16
CA LEU A 176 -5.74 -9.03 11.24
C LEU A 176 -5.01 -10.19 10.55
#